data_8c05c64d170e4106ac779c8cd46107ca
#
_entry.id   8c05c64d170e4106ac779c8cd46107ca
#
_cell.length_a   1.000
_cell.length_b   1.000
_cell.length_c   1.000
_cell.angle_alpha   90.00
_cell.angle_beta   90.00
_cell.angle_gamma   90.00
#
_symmetry.space_group_name_H-M   'P 1'
#
loop_
_entity.id
_entity.type
_entity.pdbx_description
1 polymer ?
#
loop_
_entity_poly.entity_id
_entity_poly.type
_entity_poly.pdbx_seq_one_letter_code
_entity_poly.pdbx_strand_id
1 'polypeptide(L)'
;MTDPLELLLFTTDVEFAQAAERAGIDGLIVDWESKGKNERQRGHDMETNADTADDVVRIATAVSCPVIVRVNGMGPHTPNEIELALDCGARGLILPMSMTAADVSRFLDLVDSRARTIVQVETQALVEELDALVKLDWDAVYIGLHDLMLSRGAQSMWQAVLDGTVEHVFRTLHERRVGFAGATVVGGGHPIRFTQILQELSRLGASLTFLRRSFKREIQDRDMAAEINSIQAAWAASNARGPDAVHTDQQALYTELQRFIGV
;
A
#
# COMPACT_ATOMS: atom_id res chain seq x y z
N MET A 1 -17.54 16.93 -1.33
CA MET A 1 -16.08 17.00 -1.58
C MET A 1 -15.56 15.58 -1.38
N THR A 2 -14.77 15.09 -2.29
CA THR A 2 -14.15 13.76 -2.16
C THR A 2 -13.07 13.84 -1.07
N ASP A 3 -12.99 12.83 -0.21
CA ASP A 3 -11.93 12.79 0.81
C ASP A 3 -10.55 12.74 0.15
N PRO A 4 -9.53 13.34 0.74
CA PRO A 4 -8.15 13.25 0.26
C PRO A 4 -7.69 11.79 0.21
N LEU A 5 -6.81 11.49 -0.73
CA LEU A 5 -6.15 10.18 -0.81
C LEU A 5 -5.15 10.06 0.32
N GLU A 6 -5.31 9.07 1.18
CA GLU A 6 -4.33 8.80 2.24
C GLU A 6 -3.01 8.31 1.65
N LEU A 7 -1.92 8.98 2.00
CA LEU A 7 -0.57 8.70 1.52
C LEU A 7 0.30 8.16 2.65
N LEU A 8 0.77 6.93 2.52
CA LEU A 8 1.64 6.27 3.49
C LEU A 8 3.05 6.07 2.90
N LEU A 9 4.08 6.39 3.66
CA LEU A 9 5.46 6.45 3.18
C LEU A 9 6.39 5.53 3.98
N PHE A 10 7.10 4.63 3.30
CA PHE A 10 8.16 3.81 3.89
C PHE A 10 9.43 4.64 4.11
N THR A 11 9.85 4.83 5.37
CA THR A 11 11.13 5.46 5.68
C THR A 11 11.57 5.21 7.12
N THR A 12 12.88 5.10 7.33
CA THR A 12 13.57 5.13 8.63
C THR A 12 14.57 6.29 8.74
N ASP A 13 14.61 7.15 7.72
CA ASP A 13 15.37 8.40 7.72
C ASP A 13 14.56 9.48 8.44
N VAL A 14 15.08 10.00 9.55
CA VAL A 14 14.39 10.94 10.42
C VAL A 14 14.18 12.30 9.73
N GLU A 15 15.18 12.81 9.02
CA GLU A 15 15.07 14.10 8.34
C GLU A 15 14.02 14.05 7.23
N PHE A 16 14.04 12.95 6.45
CA PHE A 16 13.06 12.71 5.41
C PHE A 16 11.66 12.50 5.99
N ALA A 17 11.53 11.77 7.11
CA ALA A 17 10.27 11.56 7.82
C ALA A 17 9.64 12.88 8.28
N GLN A 18 10.43 13.75 8.91
CA GLN A 18 9.98 15.06 9.35
C GLN A 18 9.61 15.98 8.17
N ALA A 19 10.37 15.93 7.08
CA ALA A 19 10.03 16.66 5.87
C ALA A 19 8.70 16.18 5.26
N ALA A 20 8.49 14.87 5.23
CA ALA A 20 7.26 14.24 4.74
C ALA A 20 6.04 14.60 5.61
N GLU A 21 6.19 14.58 6.94
CA GLU A 21 5.14 15.02 7.86
C GLU A 21 4.76 16.48 7.62
N ARG A 22 5.75 17.39 7.53
CA ARG A 22 5.49 18.81 7.21
C ARG A 22 4.82 19.01 5.86
N ALA A 23 5.08 18.10 4.92
CA ALA A 23 4.45 18.11 3.59
C ALA A 23 3.02 17.56 3.58
N GLY A 24 2.54 16.99 4.70
CA GLY A 24 1.18 16.49 4.82
C GLY A 24 1.00 15.00 4.48
N ILE A 25 2.02 14.16 4.71
CA ILE A 25 1.90 12.70 4.66
C ILE A 25 1.06 12.22 5.84
N ASP A 26 0.17 11.26 5.59
CA ASP A 26 -0.78 10.76 6.59
C ASP A 26 -0.19 9.73 7.55
N GLY A 27 0.90 9.07 7.17
CA GLY A 27 1.59 8.12 8.04
C GLY A 27 2.89 7.59 7.46
N LEU A 28 3.75 7.11 8.35
CA LEU A 28 5.06 6.56 8.04
C LEU A 28 5.09 5.07 8.32
N ILE A 29 5.72 4.29 7.44
CA ILE A 29 5.82 2.84 7.57
C ILE A 29 7.28 2.45 7.84
N VAL A 30 7.49 1.68 8.92
CA VAL A 30 8.75 0.98 9.22
C VAL A 30 8.55 -0.51 8.89
N ASP A 31 9.45 -1.09 8.11
CA ASP A 31 9.27 -2.39 7.49
C ASP A 31 10.07 -3.50 8.16
N TRP A 32 9.44 -4.30 9.01
CA TRP A 32 10.06 -5.49 9.64
C TRP A 32 9.87 -6.77 8.83
N GLU A 33 9.16 -6.71 7.69
CA GLU A 33 8.96 -7.88 6.86
C GLU A 33 10.30 -8.38 6.28
N SER A 34 10.84 -9.44 6.83
CA SER A 34 12.10 -10.06 6.41
C SER A 34 11.98 -11.57 6.15
N LYS A 35 11.08 -12.24 6.87
CA LYS A 35 10.92 -13.70 6.84
C LYS A 35 10.31 -14.16 5.52
N GLY A 36 11.01 -15.05 4.82
CA GLY A 36 10.60 -15.60 3.52
C GLY A 36 10.75 -14.63 2.34
N LYS A 37 11.05 -13.34 2.58
CA LYS A 37 11.17 -12.32 1.51
C LYS A 37 12.32 -12.63 0.56
N ASN A 38 13.48 -13.03 1.09
CA ASN A 38 14.66 -13.40 0.30
C ASN A 38 14.44 -14.62 -0.61
N GLU A 39 13.61 -15.56 -0.21
CA GLU A 39 13.30 -16.76 -1.01
C GLU A 39 12.29 -16.43 -2.12
N ARG A 40 11.24 -15.66 -1.80
CA ARG A 40 10.21 -15.26 -2.76
C ARG A 40 10.73 -14.31 -3.84
N GLN A 41 11.72 -13.48 -3.50
CA GLN A 41 12.20 -12.40 -4.37
C GLN A 41 13.52 -12.70 -5.08
N ARG A 42 14.01 -13.97 -5.03
CA ARG A 42 15.20 -14.37 -5.79
C ARG A 42 15.04 -14.10 -7.28
N GLY A 43 15.88 -13.20 -7.80
CA GLY A 43 15.87 -12.80 -9.22
C GLY A 43 15.07 -11.53 -9.53
N HIS A 44 14.48 -10.89 -8.55
CA HIS A 44 13.84 -9.58 -8.68
C HIS A 44 14.66 -8.52 -7.94
N ASP A 45 14.81 -7.34 -8.56
CA ASP A 45 15.54 -6.18 -7.97
C ASP A 45 14.67 -5.53 -6.90
N MET A 46 14.70 -6.11 -5.68
CA MET A 46 13.90 -5.65 -4.54
C MET A 46 14.78 -5.47 -3.30
N GLU A 47 14.68 -4.29 -2.68
CA GLU A 47 15.32 -4.03 -1.40
C GLU A 47 14.66 -4.89 -0.31
N THR A 48 15.50 -5.64 0.41
CA THR A 48 15.12 -6.19 1.71
C THR A 48 15.41 -5.13 2.75
N ASN A 49 14.38 -4.52 3.31
CA ASN A 49 14.51 -3.66 4.46
C ASN A 49 14.89 -4.55 5.67
N ALA A 50 15.83 -4.07 6.45
CA ALA A 50 16.24 -4.69 7.72
C ALA A 50 15.95 -3.71 8.86
N ASP A 51 14.77 -3.06 8.81
CA ASP A 51 14.37 -2.08 9.80
C ASP A 51 14.19 -2.76 11.18
N THR A 52 14.52 -2.05 12.24
CA THR A 52 14.63 -2.56 13.60
C THR A 52 13.61 -1.90 14.54
N ALA A 53 13.50 -2.41 15.76
CA ALA A 53 12.74 -1.79 16.84
C ALA A 53 13.28 -0.37 17.16
N ASP A 54 14.58 -0.17 17.13
CA ASP A 54 15.21 1.14 17.35
C ASP A 54 14.81 2.15 16.27
N ASP A 55 14.57 1.69 15.03
CA ASP A 55 14.07 2.55 13.94
C ASP A 55 12.65 3.03 14.25
N VAL A 56 11.78 2.15 14.76
CA VAL A 56 10.42 2.54 15.16
C VAL A 56 10.46 3.60 16.25
N VAL A 57 11.24 3.38 17.32
CA VAL A 57 11.39 4.33 18.42
C VAL A 57 11.92 5.68 17.91
N ARG A 58 12.94 5.63 17.05
CA ARG A 58 13.58 6.83 16.50
C ARG A 58 12.59 7.65 15.65
N ILE A 59 11.84 7.00 14.77
CA ILE A 59 10.84 7.69 13.95
C ILE A 59 9.67 8.16 14.82
N ALA A 60 9.09 7.31 15.68
CA ALA A 60 7.96 7.67 16.54
C ALA A 60 8.25 8.84 17.49
N THR A 61 9.52 9.00 17.89
CA THR A 61 9.94 10.13 18.72
C THR A 61 10.11 11.42 17.90
N ALA A 62 10.43 11.29 16.61
CA ALA A 62 10.78 12.42 15.75
C ALA A 62 9.58 13.07 15.04
N VAL A 63 8.43 12.38 14.94
CA VAL A 63 7.23 12.84 14.23
C VAL A 63 5.98 12.71 15.10
N SER A 64 4.92 13.43 14.72
CA SER A 64 3.59 13.37 15.35
C SER A 64 2.58 12.54 14.56
N CYS A 65 2.81 12.38 13.24
CA CYS A 65 1.96 11.56 12.40
C CYS A 65 2.07 10.07 12.80
N PRO A 66 1.06 9.22 12.50
CA PRO A 66 1.11 7.81 12.84
C PRO A 66 2.31 7.08 12.27
N VAL A 67 3.03 6.35 13.11
CA VAL A 67 4.03 5.36 12.70
C VAL A 67 3.37 4.00 12.65
N ILE A 68 3.49 3.33 11.52
CA ILE A 68 2.88 2.05 11.21
C ILE A 68 4.01 1.04 11.02
N VAL A 69 3.91 -0.12 11.65
CA VAL A 69 4.91 -1.19 11.47
C VAL A 69 4.34 -2.28 10.59
N ARG A 70 5.02 -2.60 9.48
CA ARG A 70 4.71 -3.81 8.73
C ARG A 70 5.44 -4.97 9.39
N VAL A 71 4.69 -5.83 10.09
CA VAL A 71 5.21 -7.02 10.76
C VAL A 71 5.51 -8.14 9.75
N ASN A 72 6.06 -9.26 10.20
CA ASN A 72 6.14 -10.45 9.35
C ASN A 72 4.77 -11.13 9.20
N GLY A 73 4.61 -11.97 8.16
CA GLY A 73 3.42 -12.79 7.98
C GLY A 73 3.12 -13.64 9.22
N MET A 74 1.87 -14.08 9.37
CA MET A 74 1.40 -14.83 10.54
C MET A 74 2.28 -16.03 10.88
N GLY A 75 2.62 -16.16 12.16
CA GLY A 75 3.45 -17.24 12.67
C GLY A 75 3.61 -17.21 14.18
N PRO A 76 4.43 -18.13 14.75
CA PRO A 76 4.68 -18.18 16.20
C PRO A 76 5.31 -16.92 16.79
N HIS A 77 5.95 -16.11 15.96
CA HIS A 77 6.61 -14.86 16.33
C HIS A 77 5.65 -13.67 16.39
N THR A 78 4.51 -13.73 15.74
CA THR A 78 3.59 -12.61 15.56
C THR A 78 3.13 -11.95 16.87
N PRO A 79 2.78 -12.69 17.95
CA PRO A 79 2.41 -12.05 19.22
C PRO A 79 3.52 -11.15 19.76
N ASN A 80 4.75 -11.63 19.76
CA ASN A 80 5.89 -10.85 20.28
C ASN A 80 6.23 -9.65 19.38
N GLU A 81 6.09 -9.78 18.06
CA GLU A 81 6.30 -8.66 17.12
C GLU A 81 5.26 -7.57 17.33
N ILE A 82 3.99 -7.93 17.54
CA ILE A 82 2.92 -6.96 17.81
C ILE A 82 3.21 -6.20 19.11
N GLU A 83 3.49 -6.90 20.21
CA GLU A 83 3.80 -6.26 21.48
C GLU A 83 5.01 -5.33 21.37
N LEU A 84 6.09 -5.80 20.75
CA LEU A 84 7.29 -5.00 20.54
C LEU A 84 7.02 -3.74 19.70
N ALA A 85 6.23 -3.86 18.62
CA ALA A 85 5.88 -2.71 17.79
C ALA A 85 5.08 -1.66 18.56
N LEU A 86 4.09 -2.09 19.35
CA LEU A 86 3.28 -1.21 20.18
C LEU A 86 4.11 -0.54 21.29
N ASP A 87 4.99 -1.29 21.96
CA ASP A 87 5.91 -0.78 22.98
C ASP A 87 6.88 0.26 22.40
N CYS A 88 7.31 0.10 21.15
CA CYS A 88 8.13 1.06 20.41
C CYS A 88 7.37 2.32 19.94
N GLY A 89 6.05 2.39 20.13
CA GLY A 89 5.23 3.54 19.79
C GLY A 89 4.51 3.47 18.44
N ALA A 90 4.43 2.30 17.82
CA ALA A 90 3.60 2.10 16.64
C ALA A 90 2.13 2.40 16.95
N ARG A 91 1.47 3.14 16.05
CA ARG A 91 0.03 3.44 16.10
C ARG A 91 -0.77 2.68 15.06
N GLY A 92 -0.11 1.91 14.22
CA GLY A 92 -0.71 1.04 13.23
C GLY A 92 0.18 -0.15 12.92
N LEU A 93 -0.45 -1.22 12.44
CA LEU A 93 0.22 -2.46 12.06
C LEU A 93 -0.26 -2.90 10.69
N ILE A 94 0.67 -3.34 9.84
CA ILE A 94 0.37 -3.94 8.54
C ILE A 94 0.67 -5.43 8.64
N LEU A 95 -0.33 -6.26 8.32
CA LEU A 95 -0.17 -7.70 8.18
C LEU A 95 0.06 -8.07 6.72
N PRO A 96 1.27 -8.52 6.32
CA PRO A 96 1.54 -9.02 4.98
C PRO A 96 1.25 -10.53 4.88
N MET A 97 1.23 -11.04 3.65
CA MET A 97 1.33 -12.46 3.31
C MET A 97 0.31 -13.40 3.97
N SER A 98 -0.84 -12.90 4.38
CA SER A 98 -1.91 -13.77 4.89
C SER A 98 -2.43 -14.71 3.80
N MET A 99 -2.61 -15.98 4.19
CA MET A 99 -3.13 -17.02 3.30
C MET A 99 -4.62 -17.24 3.48
N THR A 100 -5.15 -16.93 4.68
CA THR A 100 -6.54 -17.18 5.04
C THR A 100 -7.16 -16.02 5.82
N ALA A 101 -8.49 -15.89 5.78
CA ALA A 101 -9.21 -14.98 6.65
C ALA A 101 -9.05 -15.32 8.14
N ALA A 102 -8.79 -16.59 8.47
CA ALA A 102 -8.48 -17.03 9.83
C ALA A 102 -7.15 -16.46 10.34
N ASP A 103 -6.12 -16.33 9.47
CA ASP A 103 -4.87 -15.65 9.83
C ASP A 103 -5.14 -14.19 10.18
N VAL A 104 -5.96 -13.52 9.38
CA VAL A 104 -6.35 -12.13 9.61
C VAL A 104 -7.15 -12.00 10.91
N SER A 105 -8.14 -12.87 11.15
CA SER A 105 -8.90 -12.86 12.42
C SER A 105 -7.97 -12.99 13.63
N ARG A 106 -7.03 -13.93 13.58
CA ARG A 106 -6.06 -14.12 14.66
C ARG A 106 -5.15 -12.91 14.86
N PHE A 107 -4.74 -12.25 13.78
CA PHE A 107 -3.98 -11.00 13.87
C PHE A 107 -4.80 -9.92 14.56
N LEU A 108 -6.06 -9.73 14.18
CA LEU A 108 -6.95 -8.74 14.78
C LEU A 108 -7.18 -9.02 16.27
N ASP A 109 -7.37 -10.28 16.66
CA ASP A 109 -7.50 -10.70 18.06
C ASP A 109 -6.23 -10.35 18.87
N LEU A 110 -5.04 -10.52 18.28
CA LEU A 110 -3.78 -10.18 18.93
C LEU A 110 -3.56 -8.67 19.05
N VAL A 111 -3.99 -7.89 18.07
CA VAL A 111 -3.92 -6.41 18.12
C VAL A 111 -4.90 -5.85 19.14
N ASP A 112 -6.07 -6.48 19.31
CA ASP A 112 -7.08 -6.12 20.30
C ASP A 112 -7.45 -4.63 20.27
N SER A 113 -7.67 -4.07 19.08
CA SER A 113 -8.03 -2.66 18.84
C SER A 113 -7.03 -1.63 19.42
N ARG A 114 -5.82 -2.05 19.80
CA ARG A 114 -4.77 -1.17 20.37
C ARG A 114 -4.07 -0.31 19.31
N ALA A 115 -4.17 -0.68 18.05
CA ALA A 115 -3.59 0.04 16.92
C ALA A 115 -4.45 -0.13 15.68
N ARG A 116 -4.30 0.80 14.73
CA ARG A 116 -4.89 0.68 13.40
C ARG A 116 -4.35 -0.55 12.67
N THR A 117 -5.21 -1.27 11.98
CA THR A 117 -4.88 -2.48 11.25
C THR A 117 -5.00 -2.31 9.73
N ILE A 118 -3.96 -2.68 9.00
CA ILE A 118 -3.96 -2.74 7.54
C ILE A 118 -3.63 -4.17 7.13
N VAL A 119 -4.48 -4.79 6.34
CA VAL A 119 -4.25 -6.14 5.81
C VAL A 119 -3.75 -6.05 4.37
N GLN A 120 -2.64 -6.71 4.04
CA GLN A 120 -2.20 -6.82 2.66
C GLN A 120 -2.86 -8.03 1.99
N VAL A 121 -3.68 -7.76 0.97
CA VAL A 121 -4.21 -8.79 0.05
C VAL A 121 -3.19 -8.96 -1.07
N GLU A 122 -2.31 -9.94 -0.90
CA GLU A 122 -1.16 -10.16 -1.80
C GLU A 122 -0.86 -11.65 -2.03
N THR A 123 -1.81 -12.51 -1.65
CA THR A 123 -1.79 -13.94 -1.98
C THR A 123 -3.07 -14.31 -2.70
N GLN A 124 -2.97 -15.23 -3.67
CA GLN A 124 -4.15 -15.74 -4.38
C GLN A 124 -5.12 -16.42 -3.40
N ALA A 125 -4.59 -17.12 -2.41
CA ALA A 125 -5.40 -17.80 -1.39
C ALA A 125 -6.29 -16.81 -0.61
N LEU A 126 -5.77 -15.65 -0.21
CA LEU A 126 -6.59 -14.65 0.49
C LEU A 126 -7.58 -13.95 -0.46
N VAL A 127 -7.26 -13.80 -1.75
CA VAL A 127 -8.23 -13.33 -2.76
C VAL A 127 -9.43 -14.26 -2.87
N GLU A 128 -9.24 -15.55 -2.70
CA GLU A 128 -10.32 -16.57 -2.73
C GLU A 128 -11.18 -16.56 -1.47
N GLU A 129 -10.72 -15.91 -0.39
CA GLU A 129 -11.44 -15.79 0.89
C GLU A 129 -12.01 -14.39 1.17
N LEU A 130 -12.15 -13.51 0.17
CA LEU A 130 -12.65 -12.14 0.35
C LEU A 130 -14.02 -12.07 1.03
N ASP A 131 -14.91 -13.02 0.76
CA ASP A 131 -16.24 -13.10 1.41
C ASP A 131 -16.16 -13.39 2.93
N ALA A 132 -15.09 -14.01 3.37
CA ALA A 132 -14.80 -14.18 4.79
C ALA A 132 -14.05 -12.97 5.34
N LEU A 133 -13.10 -12.43 4.59
CA LEU A 133 -12.31 -11.26 4.96
C LEU A 133 -13.17 -10.02 5.21
N VAL A 134 -14.20 -9.76 4.38
CA VAL A 134 -15.07 -8.58 4.51
C VAL A 134 -15.87 -8.54 5.83
N LYS A 135 -16.04 -9.69 6.48
CA LYS A 135 -16.78 -9.83 7.75
C LYS A 135 -15.92 -9.50 8.99
N LEU A 136 -14.60 -9.36 8.81
CA LEU A 136 -13.69 -9.06 9.89
C LEU A 136 -13.56 -7.55 10.09
N ASP A 137 -13.14 -7.12 11.28
CA ASP A 137 -13.10 -5.71 11.69
C ASP A 137 -11.67 -5.12 11.56
N TRP A 138 -11.14 -5.12 10.36
CA TRP A 138 -9.91 -4.44 10.00
C TRP A 138 -10.20 -2.99 9.52
N ASP A 139 -9.21 -2.09 9.67
CA ASP A 139 -9.38 -0.68 9.31
C ASP A 139 -9.15 -0.39 7.82
N ALA A 140 -8.21 -1.08 7.19
CA ALA A 140 -7.92 -0.91 5.77
C ALA A 140 -7.34 -2.18 5.13
N VAL A 141 -7.50 -2.28 3.81
CA VAL A 141 -6.84 -3.29 2.99
C VAL A 141 -5.93 -2.61 1.96
N TYR A 142 -4.78 -3.20 1.71
CA TYR A 142 -3.89 -2.79 0.64
C TYR A 142 -3.54 -3.98 -0.26
N ILE A 143 -3.77 -3.85 -1.57
CA ILE A 143 -3.46 -4.92 -2.54
C ILE A 143 -1.98 -4.83 -2.91
N GLY A 144 -1.20 -5.82 -2.51
CA GLY A 144 0.23 -5.95 -2.83
C GLY A 144 0.43 -6.62 -4.19
N LEU A 145 0.43 -5.84 -5.27
CA LEU A 145 0.46 -6.37 -6.65
C LEU A 145 1.67 -7.26 -6.95
N HIS A 146 2.82 -6.97 -6.35
CA HIS A 146 4.05 -7.71 -6.66
C HIS A 146 4.01 -9.12 -6.03
N ASP A 147 3.72 -9.21 -4.73
CA ASP A 147 3.64 -10.51 -4.06
C ASP A 147 2.41 -11.31 -4.54
N LEU A 148 1.31 -10.63 -4.92
CA LEU A 148 0.18 -11.28 -5.58
C LEU A 148 0.58 -11.89 -6.93
N MET A 149 1.40 -11.19 -7.72
CA MET A 149 1.98 -11.73 -8.95
C MET A 149 2.78 -13.02 -8.67
N LEU A 150 3.67 -12.98 -7.68
CA LEU A 150 4.48 -14.14 -7.29
C LEU A 150 3.62 -15.30 -6.80
N SER A 151 2.64 -15.03 -5.95
CA SER A 151 1.69 -16.03 -5.43
C SER A 151 0.89 -16.73 -6.54
N ARG A 152 0.61 -16.02 -7.62
CA ARG A 152 -0.14 -16.53 -8.79
C ARG A 152 0.76 -17.19 -9.85
N GLY A 153 2.08 -17.09 -9.72
CA GLY A 153 3.02 -17.47 -10.79
C GLY A 153 2.84 -16.63 -12.06
N ALA A 154 2.32 -15.41 -11.94
CA ALA A 154 2.11 -14.50 -13.06
C ALA A 154 3.42 -13.83 -13.48
N GLN A 155 3.51 -13.41 -14.74
CA GLN A 155 4.72 -12.79 -15.29
C GLN A 155 4.80 -11.27 -15.06
N SER A 156 3.68 -10.64 -14.73
CA SER A 156 3.59 -9.21 -14.49
C SER A 156 2.65 -8.90 -13.34
N MET A 157 3.05 -7.97 -12.46
CA MET A 157 2.20 -7.48 -11.37
C MET A 157 0.93 -6.79 -11.89
N TRP A 158 0.94 -6.28 -13.11
CA TRP A 158 -0.19 -5.62 -13.73
C TRP A 158 -1.26 -6.58 -14.25
N GLN A 159 -0.97 -7.87 -14.28
CA GLN A 159 -1.95 -8.87 -14.72
C GLN A 159 -3.19 -8.86 -13.83
N ALA A 160 -3.02 -8.67 -12.51
CA ALA A 160 -4.15 -8.59 -11.58
C ALA A 160 -5.08 -7.38 -11.82
N VAL A 161 -4.57 -6.32 -12.46
CA VAL A 161 -5.39 -5.17 -12.92
C VAL A 161 -6.15 -5.55 -14.18
N LEU A 162 -5.49 -6.16 -15.17
CA LEU A 162 -6.07 -6.50 -16.46
C LEU A 162 -7.11 -7.62 -16.41
N ASP A 163 -6.92 -8.63 -15.54
CA ASP A 163 -7.83 -9.78 -15.43
C ASP A 163 -9.01 -9.53 -14.47
N GLY A 164 -9.11 -8.31 -13.92
CA GLY A 164 -10.19 -7.91 -13.05
C GLY A 164 -10.06 -8.33 -11.59
N THR A 165 -8.94 -8.95 -11.19
CA THR A 165 -8.72 -9.34 -9.78
C THR A 165 -8.75 -8.14 -8.84
N VAL A 166 -8.04 -7.05 -9.18
CA VAL A 166 -8.05 -5.82 -8.39
C VAL A 166 -9.47 -5.25 -8.28
N GLU A 167 -10.21 -5.18 -9.39
CA GLU A 167 -11.59 -4.71 -9.39
C GLU A 167 -12.52 -5.61 -8.57
N HIS A 168 -12.30 -6.93 -8.59
CA HIS A 168 -13.03 -7.87 -7.75
C HIS A 168 -12.81 -7.59 -6.26
N VAL A 169 -11.57 -7.35 -5.82
CA VAL A 169 -11.26 -6.99 -4.42
C VAL A 169 -11.99 -5.71 -4.04
N PHE A 170 -11.89 -4.64 -4.84
CA PHE A 170 -12.58 -3.38 -4.56
C PHE A 170 -14.10 -3.54 -4.50
N ARG A 171 -14.69 -4.31 -5.42
CA ARG A 171 -16.13 -4.55 -5.45
C ARG A 171 -16.62 -5.33 -4.23
N THR A 172 -15.85 -6.34 -3.78
CA THR A 172 -16.21 -7.14 -2.61
C THR A 172 -16.09 -6.34 -1.32
N LEU A 173 -15.09 -5.44 -1.26
CA LEU A 173 -14.78 -4.62 -0.08
C LEU A 173 -15.29 -3.17 -0.20
N HIS A 174 -16.31 -2.90 -1.03
CA HIS A 174 -16.72 -1.56 -1.50
C HIS A 174 -17.10 -0.56 -0.40
N GLU A 175 -17.49 -1.01 0.79
CA GLU A 175 -17.83 -0.15 1.93
C GLU A 175 -16.62 0.10 2.87
N ARG A 176 -15.44 -0.36 2.50
CA ARG A 176 -14.25 -0.36 3.34
C ARG A 176 -13.12 0.44 2.70
N ARG A 177 -12.11 0.74 3.47
CA ARG A 177 -10.92 1.44 3.00
C ARG A 177 -9.99 0.48 2.25
N VAL A 178 -9.84 0.68 0.94
CA VAL A 178 -8.99 -0.17 0.08
C VAL A 178 -8.04 0.70 -0.71
N GLY A 179 -6.82 0.19 -0.92
CA GLY A 179 -5.81 0.82 -1.77
C GLY A 179 -4.96 -0.20 -2.53
N PHE A 180 -4.23 0.27 -3.52
CA PHE A 180 -3.27 -0.55 -4.28
C PHE A 180 -2.25 0.31 -5.03
N ALA A 181 -1.37 -0.33 -5.80
CA ALA A 181 -0.35 0.29 -6.64
C ALA A 181 0.68 1.10 -5.84
N GLY A 182 0.89 2.36 -6.19
CA GLY A 182 1.80 3.25 -5.48
C GLY A 182 1.88 4.60 -6.14
N ALA A 183 1.96 5.64 -5.30
CA ALA A 183 2.10 7.01 -5.73
C ALA A 183 3.58 7.41 -5.89
N THR A 184 3.81 8.37 -6.76
CA THR A 184 5.07 9.10 -6.92
C THR A 184 4.74 10.54 -7.34
N VAL A 185 5.73 11.36 -7.71
CA VAL A 185 5.48 12.72 -8.23
C VAL A 185 4.53 12.67 -9.44
N VAL A 186 3.65 13.67 -9.58
CA VAL A 186 2.57 13.63 -10.59
C VAL A 186 3.10 13.45 -12.02
N GLY A 187 4.24 14.05 -12.34
CA GLY A 187 4.91 13.88 -13.64
C GLY A 187 5.73 12.60 -13.80
N GLY A 188 5.79 11.75 -12.76
CA GLY A 188 6.59 10.54 -12.72
C GLY A 188 5.82 9.26 -13.07
N GLY A 189 6.47 8.14 -12.73
CA GLY A 189 5.93 6.81 -12.94
C GLY A 189 6.50 6.13 -14.19
N HIS A 190 7.02 4.91 -13.99
CA HIS A 190 7.51 4.06 -15.07
C HIS A 190 7.28 2.59 -14.67
N PRO A 191 6.89 1.70 -15.57
CA PRO A 191 6.57 1.92 -17.00
C PRO A 191 5.20 2.62 -17.21
N ILE A 192 4.32 2.62 -16.21
CA ILE A 192 3.01 3.26 -16.27
C ILE A 192 3.08 4.61 -15.56
N ARG A 193 2.56 5.64 -16.21
CA ARG A 193 2.52 7.00 -15.64
C ARG A 193 1.68 7.02 -14.38
N PHE A 194 2.16 7.76 -13.38
CA PHE A 194 1.42 7.84 -12.11
C PHE A 194 0.02 8.44 -12.28
N THR A 195 -0.16 9.38 -13.19
CA THR A 195 -1.48 9.95 -13.48
C THR A 195 -2.51 8.90 -13.93
N GLN A 196 -2.10 7.90 -14.72
CA GLN A 196 -2.98 6.80 -15.13
C GLN A 196 -3.33 5.88 -13.94
N ILE A 197 -2.35 5.61 -13.08
CA ILE A 197 -2.58 4.85 -11.84
C ILE A 197 -3.52 5.61 -10.90
N LEU A 198 -3.34 6.93 -10.77
CA LEU A 198 -4.20 7.78 -9.94
C LEU A 198 -5.65 7.81 -10.47
N GLN A 199 -5.80 7.84 -11.79
CA GLN A 199 -7.09 7.77 -12.46
C GLN A 199 -7.79 6.43 -12.20
N GLU A 200 -7.04 5.33 -12.17
CA GLU A 200 -7.58 4.00 -11.87
C GLU A 200 -7.91 3.84 -10.38
N LEU A 201 -7.05 4.34 -9.48
CA LEU A 201 -7.35 4.43 -8.04
C LEU A 201 -8.69 5.17 -7.80
N SER A 202 -8.88 6.30 -8.47
CA SER A 202 -10.12 7.08 -8.41
C SER A 202 -11.32 6.31 -8.95
N ARG A 203 -11.17 5.63 -10.10
CA ARG A 203 -12.24 4.80 -10.70
C ARG A 203 -12.72 3.70 -9.77
N LEU A 204 -11.80 3.08 -9.06
CA LEU A 204 -12.07 1.97 -8.14
C LEU A 204 -12.54 2.45 -6.76
N GLY A 205 -12.51 3.76 -6.47
CA GLY A 205 -12.88 4.30 -5.17
C GLY A 205 -11.84 4.05 -4.09
N ALA A 206 -10.56 4.06 -4.43
CA ALA A 206 -9.49 3.90 -3.47
C ALA A 206 -9.50 5.00 -2.41
N SER A 207 -9.06 4.67 -1.21
CA SER A 207 -8.96 5.60 -0.08
C SER A 207 -7.53 5.82 0.41
N LEU A 208 -6.60 4.93 0.03
CA LEU A 208 -5.19 5.04 0.41
C LEU A 208 -4.28 4.50 -0.68
N THR A 209 -3.02 4.94 -0.65
CA THR A 209 -1.94 4.32 -1.42
C THR A 209 -0.60 4.53 -0.73
N PHE A 210 0.39 3.69 -1.06
CA PHE A 210 1.75 3.86 -0.57
C PHE A 210 2.56 4.73 -1.53
N LEU A 211 3.43 5.58 -1.00
CA LEU A 211 4.45 6.24 -1.82
C LEU A 211 5.53 5.21 -2.18
N ARG A 212 5.75 5.04 -3.50
CA ARG A 212 6.74 4.07 -4.02
C ARG A 212 8.17 4.52 -3.68
N ARG A 213 9.10 3.59 -3.81
CA ARG A 213 10.54 3.87 -3.71
C ARG A 213 11.02 4.93 -4.70
N SER A 214 10.45 4.96 -5.92
CA SER A 214 10.77 5.99 -6.89
C SER A 214 10.47 7.40 -6.40
N PHE A 215 9.48 7.59 -5.51
CA PHE A 215 9.18 8.88 -4.92
C PHE A 215 10.39 9.48 -4.20
N LYS A 216 11.13 8.68 -3.42
CA LYS A 216 12.34 9.16 -2.72
C LYS A 216 13.42 9.70 -3.66
N ARG A 217 13.52 9.14 -4.87
CA ARG A 217 14.47 9.61 -5.90
C ARG A 217 13.90 10.78 -6.68
N GLU A 218 12.63 10.71 -7.02
CA GLU A 218 11.96 11.69 -7.87
C GLU A 218 11.64 13.00 -7.13
N ILE A 219 11.61 12.96 -5.77
CA ILE A 219 11.40 14.14 -4.93
C ILE A 219 12.70 14.93 -4.65
N GLN A 220 13.87 14.35 -4.95
CA GLN A 220 15.13 15.05 -4.79
C GLN A 220 15.11 16.34 -5.61
N ASP A 221 15.62 17.42 -5.05
CA ASP A 221 15.66 18.75 -5.67
C ASP A 221 14.27 19.37 -5.95
N ARG A 222 13.20 18.86 -5.32
CA ARG A 222 11.84 19.39 -5.44
C ARG A 222 11.31 19.82 -4.07
N ASP A 223 10.32 20.69 -4.08
CA ASP A 223 9.53 21.02 -2.90
C ASP A 223 8.53 19.88 -2.61
N MET A 224 8.76 19.15 -1.53
CA MET A 224 7.94 17.99 -1.15
C MET A 224 6.50 18.39 -0.87
N ALA A 225 6.25 19.52 -0.23
CA ALA A 225 4.91 19.99 0.07
C ALA A 225 4.14 20.35 -1.21
N ALA A 226 4.82 21.00 -2.17
CA ALA A 226 4.24 21.29 -3.47
C ALA A 226 3.87 20.01 -4.25
N GLU A 227 4.73 18.98 -4.21
CA GLU A 227 4.45 17.71 -4.88
C GLU A 227 3.32 16.92 -4.20
N ILE A 228 3.24 16.86 -2.87
CA ILE A 228 2.11 16.24 -2.15
C ILE A 228 0.81 16.97 -2.45
N ASN A 229 0.81 18.30 -2.44
CA ASN A 229 -0.35 19.10 -2.83
C ASN A 229 -0.76 18.84 -4.30
N SER A 230 0.22 18.64 -5.19
CA SER A 230 -0.04 18.30 -6.60
C SER A 230 -0.67 16.92 -6.74
N ILE A 231 -0.27 15.93 -5.93
CA ILE A 231 -0.90 14.61 -5.88
C ILE A 231 -2.37 14.75 -5.44
N GLN A 232 -2.65 15.50 -4.38
CA GLN A 232 -4.02 15.71 -3.89
C GLN A 232 -4.89 16.49 -4.89
N ALA A 233 -4.33 17.48 -5.58
CA ALA A 233 -5.02 18.21 -6.64
C ALA A 233 -5.34 17.30 -7.83
N ALA A 234 -4.40 16.46 -8.27
CA ALA A 234 -4.62 15.48 -9.33
C ALA A 234 -5.64 14.40 -8.91
N TRP A 235 -5.66 14.00 -7.64
CA TRP A 235 -6.66 13.12 -7.05
C TRP A 235 -8.07 13.74 -7.13
N ALA A 236 -8.22 14.97 -6.68
CA ALA A 236 -9.49 15.70 -6.76
C ALA A 236 -9.98 15.85 -8.20
N ALA A 237 -9.07 16.16 -9.14
CA ALA A 237 -9.37 16.24 -10.56
C ALA A 237 -9.80 14.88 -11.13
N SER A 238 -9.15 13.79 -10.72
CA SER A 238 -9.51 12.43 -11.14
C SER A 238 -10.89 12.03 -10.66
N ASN A 239 -11.30 12.41 -9.47
CA ASN A 239 -12.63 12.14 -8.93
C ASN A 239 -13.73 13.02 -9.52
N ALA A 240 -13.39 14.15 -10.13
CA ALA A 240 -14.34 15.04 -10.78
C ALA A 240 -14.68 14.64 -12.24
N ARG A 241 -14.04 13.56 -12.78
CA ARG A 241 -14.27 13.10 -14.15
C ARG A 241 -15.67 12.53 -14.33
N GLY A 242 -16.29 12.83 -15.49
CA GLY A 242 -17.53 12.17 -15.89
C GLY A 242 -17.32 10.72 -16.36
N PRO A 243 -18.41 9.93 -16.46
CA PRO A 243 -18.32 8.49 -16.82
C PRO A 243 -17.57 8.20 -18.13
N ASP A 244 -17.76 9.02 -19.17
CA ASP A 244 -17.11 8.84 -20.47
C ASP A 244 -15.59 9.02 -20.37
N ALA A 245 -15.13 10.02 -19.59
CA ALA A 245 -13.71 10.24 -19.35
C ALA A 245 -13.10 9.08 -18.53
N VAL A 246 -13.79 8.61 -17.50
CA VAL A 246 -13.38 7.44 -16.71
C VAL A 246 -13.21 6.21 -17.60
N HIS A 247 -14.17 5.94 -18.47
CA HIS A 247 -14.09 4.80 -19.39
C HIS A 247 -12.93 4.94 -20.39
N THR A 248 -12.74 6.13 -20.96
CA THR A 248 -11.64 6.41 -21.90
C THR A 248 -10.28 6.23 -21.23
N ASP A 249 -10.10 6.74 -20.02
CA ASP A 249 -8.85 6.63 -19.25
C ASP A 249 -8.56 5.18 -18.88
N GLN A 250 -9.57 4.40 -18.47
CA GLN A 250 -9.44 2.98 -18.21
C GLN A 250 -8.96 2.21 -19.46
N GLN A 251 -9.59 2.46 -20.62
CA GLN A 251 -9.17 1.82 -21.87
C GLN A 251 -7.73 2.17 -22.25
N ALA A 252 -7.35 3.44 -22.07
CA ALA A 252 -5.98 3.88 -22.34
C ALA A 252 -4.97 3.17 -21.43
N LEU A 253 -5.26 3.08 -20.13
CA LEU A 253 -4.42 2.33 -19.16
C LEU A 253 -4.32 0.86 -19.57
N TYR A 254 -5.44 0.19 -19.86
CA TYR A 254 -5.46 -1.24 -20.19
C TYR A 254 -4.68 -1.52 -21.48
N THR A 255 -4.81 -0.66 -22.49
CA THR A 255 -4.03 -0.76 -23.74
C THR A 255 -2.53 -0.64 -23.47
N GLU A 256 -2.12 0.28 -22.59
CA GLU A 256 -0.71 0.46 -22.23
C GLU A 256 -0.18 -0.74 -21.42
N LEU A 257 -0.96 -1.24 -20.47
CA LEU A 257 -0.62 -2.43 -19.69
C LEU A 257 -0.47 -3.68 -20.59
N GLN A 258 -1.41 -3.90 -21.50
CA GLN A 258 -1.34 -5.01 -22.47
C GLN A 258 -0.08 -4.93 -23.32
N ARG A 259 0.24 -3.74 -23.85
CA ARG A 259 1.47 -3.52 -24.61
C ARG A 259 2.72 -3.80 -23.78
N PHE A 260 2.72 -3.39 -22.51
CA PHE A 260 3.84 -3.59 -21.60
C PHE A 260 4.08 -5.07 -21.27
N ILE A 261 3.02 -5.86 -21.08
CA ILE A 261 3.14 -7.29 -20.77
C ILE A 261 3.20 -8.19 -22.00
N GLY A 262 3.06 -7.63 -23.20
CA GLY A 262 3.25 -8.37 -24.46
C GLY A 262 2.05 -9.24 -24.88
N VAL A 263 0.83 -8.87 -24.50
CA VAL A 263 -0.43 -9.54 -24.87
C VAL A 263 -1.36 -8.60 -25.63
#